data_7de477d66916d2f8a3476fda1e9b80c3
#
_entry.id   7de477d66916d2f8a3476fda1e9b80c3
#
_cell.length_a   1.000
_cell.length_b   1.000
_cell.length_c   1.000
_cell.angle_alpha   90.00
_cell.angle_beta   90.00
_cell.angle_gamma   90.00
#
_symmetry.space_group_name_H-M   'P 1'
#
loop_
_entity.id
_entity.type
_entity.pdbx_description
1 polymer ?
#
loop_
_entity_poly.entity_id
_entity_poly.type
_entity_poly.pdbx_seq_one_letter_code
_entity_poly.pdbx_strand_id
1 'polypeptide(L)'
;MWRLNISADELNGSAEVRPPNGNVPAQLYVRLAYLNIPPSSVPDVERLLTEQPSSIPTLDIVVNELTLRGKKLGRLEIDAVNRVGTNAVREWRLNKFNVTLPEATLTANGNWAAEGPRVRRTQLNFVLAIRDSGDLLTRLGTPGAIRYGEGRLEGQVSWQGSPITLHYASMSGKMNLAIEKGQFLKTEPGAARLLGVLNLQALPRRLTLDFSDLFSDGFAFDFVRGDVRIDQGVAFTNNLQMKGVVAGALIEGSADLVRETQKLKVVVVPEINAGTAALYVATINPLIGLTSYLAQMVLSKPLVRAGTSEFQVDGTWADPRVTKVD
;
A
#
# COMPACT_ATOMS: atom_id res chain seq x y z
N MET A 1 35.49 -18.09 -10.32
CA MET A 1 35.13 -16.75 -9.88
C MET A 1 35.33 -15.80 -11.04
N TRP A 2 34.28 -15.08 -11.43
CA TRP A 2 34.30 -14.12 -12.52
C TRP A 2 33.94 -12.75 -11.96
N ARG A 3 34.76 -11.73 -12.25
CA ARG A 3 34.48 -10.36 -11.87
C ARG A 3 34.33 -9.51 -13.13
N LEU A 4 33.24 -8.76 -13.22
CA LEU A 4 32.89 -7.86 -14.30
C LEU A 4 32.81 -6.44 -13.74
N ASN A 5 33.52 -5.50 -14.36
CA ASN A 5 33.30 -4.08 -14.16
C ASN A 5 32.50 -3.58 -15.37
N ILE A 6 31.38 -2.92 -15.11
CA ILE A 6 30.46 -2.51 -16.15
C ILE A 6 30.29 -1.00 -16.07
N SER A 7 30.37 -0.35 -17.21
CA SER A 7 30.12 1.07 -17.36
C SER A 7 29.28 1.25 -18.63
N ALA A 8 27.98 1.55 -18.44
CA ALA A 8 27.00 1.76 -19.48
C ALA A 8 26.03 2.87 -19.05
N ASP A 9 25.20 3.34 -19.96
CA ASP A 9 24.20 4.38 -19.66
C ASP A 9 23.14 3.90 -18.68
N GLU A 10 22.83 2.60 -18.69
CA GLU A 10 21.82 1.99 -17.84
C GLU A 10 22.36 1.58 -16.46
N LEU A 11 23.67 1.28 -16.34
CA LEU A 11 24.24 0.82 -15.08
C LEU A 11 25.75 1.06 -15.00
N ASN A 12 26.23 1.29 -13.77
CA ASN A 12 27.65 1.43 -13.50
C ASN A 12 28.04 0.74 -12.19
N GLY A 13 29.11 -0.05 -12.22
CA GLY A 13 29.63 -0.72 -11.04
C GLY A 13 30.26 -2.07 -11.34
N SER A 14 30.16 -3.00 -10.39
CA SER A 14 30.78 -4.33 -10.52
C SER A 14 29.79 -5.45 -10.18
N ALA A 15 29.97 -6.57 -10.86
CA ALA A 15 29.31 -7.84 -10.56
C ALA A 15 30.37 -8.95 -10.41
N GLU A 16 30.19 -9.79 -9.40
CA GLU A 16 31.01 -10.98 -9.16
C GLU A 16 30.12 -12.21 -9.19
N VAL A 17 30.45 -13.15 -10.07
CA VAL A 17 29.76 -14.43 -10.21
C VAL A 17 30.64 -15.55 -9.69
N ARG A 18 30.12 -16.31 -8.74
CA ARG A 18 30.73 -17.55 -8.25
C ARG A 18 29.89 -18.73 -8.74
N PRO A 19 30.45 -19.61 -9.56
CA PRO A 19 29.72 -20.79 -10.02
C PRO A 19 29.40 -21.73 -8.85
N PRO A 20 28.41 -22.60 -9.01
CA PRO A 20 28.07 -23.57 -7.99
C PRO A 20 29.25 -24.49 -7.71
N ASN A 21 29.42 -24.90 -6.45
CA ASN A 21 30.44 -25.82 -6.01
C ASN A 21 29.84 -26.84 -5.03
N GLY A 22 29.76 -28.11 -5.46
CA GLY A 22 29.11 -29.16 -4.69
C GLY A 22 27.66 -28.78 -4.36
N ASN A 23 27.33 -28.71 -3.07
CA ASN A 23 26.01 -28.35 -2.58
C ASN A 23 25.77 -26.83 -2.44
N VAL A 24 26.80 -26.03 -2.71
CA VAL A 24 26.69 -24.56 -2.63
C VAL A 24 26.12 -24.04 -3.96
N PRO A 25 24.98 -23.36 -3.96
CA PRO A 25 24.41 -22.79 -5.18
C PRO A 25 25.31 -21.67 -5.73
N ALA A 26 25.10 -21.30 -6.98
CA ALA A 26 25.76 -20.13 -7.58
C ALA A 26 25.46 -18.88 -6.74
N GLN A 27 26.43 -17.97 -6.72
CA GLN A 27 26.31 -16.71 -5.97
C GLN A 27 26.57 -15.53 -6.91
N LEU A 28 25.76 -14.49 -6.79
CA LEU A 28 25.86 -13.25 -7.54
C LEU A 28 25.97 -12.08 -6.56
N TYR A 29 27.12 -11.42 -6.57
CA TYR A 29 27.40 -10.20 -5.82
C TYR A 29 27.37 -9.02 -6.77
N VAL A 30 26.54 -8.01 -6.51
CA VAL A 30 26.39 -6.83 -7.36
C VAL A 30 26.54 -5.57 -6.52
N ARG A 31 27.39 -4.65 -6.97
CA ARG A 31 27.60 -3.35 -6.36
C ARG A 31 27.57 -2.29 -7.44
N LEU A 32 26.43 -1.58 -7.53
CA LEU A 32 26.23 -0.55 -8.55
C LEU A 32 26.13 0.84 -7.93
N ALA A 33 26.77 1.80 -8.58
CA ALA A 33 26.57 3.20 -8.30
C ALA A 33 25.17 3.63 -8.73
N TYR A 34 24.76 3.22 -9.93
CA TYR A 34 23.38 3.40 -10.41
C TYR A 34 22.93 2.22 -11.27
N LEU A 35 21.60 2.07 -11.33
CA LEU A 35 20.88 1.13 -12.20
C LEU A 35 19.63 1.80 -12.72
N ASN A 36 19.50 1.92 -14.04
CA ASN A 36 18.30 2.40 -14.71
C ASN A 36 17.66 1.26 -15.49
N ILE A 37 16.44 0.88 -15.09
CA ILE A 37 15.62 -0.13 -15.77
C ILE A 37 14.50 0.60 -16.49
N PRO A 38 14.62 0.90 -17.79
CA PRO A 38 13.60 1.57 -18.56
C PRO A 38 12.38 0.64 -18.75
N PRO A 39 11.19 1.20 -19.08
CA PRO A 39 9.98 0.39 -19.29
C PRO A 39 10.15 -0.72 -20.32
N SER A 40 10.97 -0.50 -21.35
CA SER A 40 11.25 -1.46 -22.43
C SER A 40 12.01 -2.70 -21.96
N SER A 41 12.80 -2.62 -20.88
CA SER A 41 13.62 -3.73 -20.38
C SER A 41 12.94 -4.54 -19.28
N VAL A 42 11.80 -4.08 -18.75
CA VAL A 42 11.09 -4.79 -17.69
C VAL A 42 10.63 -6.19 -18.11
N PRO A 43 10.10 -6.44 -19.33
CA PRO A 43 9.72 -7.79 -19.77
C PRO A 43 10.90 -8.77 -19.82
N ASP A 44 12.10 -8.29 -20.10
CA ASP A 44 13.30 -9.14 -20.15
C ASP A 44 13.74 -9.56 -18.75
N VAL A 45 13.69 -8.65 -17.79
CA VAL A 45 13.94 -8.97 -16.37
C VAL A 45 12.88 -9.94 -15.83
N GLU A 46 11.60 -9.75 -16.18
CA GLU A 46 10.52 -10.65 -15.80
C GLU A 46 10.73 -12.05 -16.40
N ARG A 47 11.20 -12.15 -17.65
CA ARG A 47 11.48 -13.43 -18.31
C ARG A 47 12.59 -14.21 -17.61
N LEU A 48 13.66 -13.54 -17.17
CA LEU A 48 14.73 -14.16 -16.39
C LEU A 48 14.24 -14.77 -15.07
N LEU A 49 13.20 -14.19 -14.48
CA LEU A 49 12.59 -14.64 -13.22
C LEU A 49 11.39 -15.58 -13.41
N THR A 50 10.97 -15.88 -14.64
CA THR A 50 10.02 -16.95 -14.94
C THR A 50 10.63 -18.36 -14.81
N GLU A 51 11.93 -18.44 -14.70
CA GLU A 51 12.64 -19.70 -14.44
C GLU A 51 12.33 -20.26 -13.05
N GLN A 52 12.78 -21.48 -12.81
CA GLN A 52 12.50 -22.16 -11.53
C GLN A 52 13.27 -21.46 -10.38
N PRO A 53 12.70 -21.38 -9.17
CA PRO A 53 13.41 -20.85 -7.99
C PRO A 53 14.78 -21.51 -7.76
N SER A 54 14.93 -22.77 -8.20
CA SER A 54 16.16 -23.53 -8.09
C SER A 54 17.27 -23.05 -9.02
N SER A 55 16.99 -22.34 -10.11
CA SER A 55 17.98 -21.83 -11.06
C SER A 55 18.51 -20.45 -10.67
N ILE A 56 17.81 -19.71 -9.81
CA ILE A 56 18.25 -18.39 -9.38
C ILE A 56 19.38 -18.53 -8.35
N PRO A 57 20.52 -17.85 -8.55
CA PRO A 57 21.61 -17.87 -7.60
C PRO A 57 21.25 -17.21 -6.26
N THR A 58 22.10 -17.40 -5.27
CA THR A 58 22.16 -16.54 -4.09
C THR A 58 22.52 -15.13 -4.54
N LEU A 59 21.75 -14.12 -4.07
CA LEU A 59 21.92 -12.72 -4.46
C LEU A 59 22.41 -11.90 -3.27
N ASP A 60 23.40 -11.06 -3.50
CA ASP A 60 23.80 -9.96 -2.63
C ASP A 60 23.99 -8.72 -3.49
N ILE A 61 22.96 -7.88 -3.55
CA ILE A 61 22.88 -6.76 -4.48
C ILE A 61 22.74 -5.46 -3.68
N VAL A 62 23.58 -4.49 -4.02
CA VAL A 62 23.46 -3.11 -3.55
C VAL A 62 23.52 -2.18 -4.76
N VAL A 63 22.51 -1.35 -4.91
CA VAL A 63 22.41 -0.28 -5.90
C VAL A 63 22.21 1.03 -5.15
N ASN A 64 23.12 2.00 -5.34
CA ASN A 64 22.99 3.27 -4.62
C ASN A 64 21.89 4.17 -5.19
N GLU A 65 21.70 4.14 -6.51
CA GLU A 65 20.66 4.91 -7.21
C GLU A 65 19.92 4.02 -8.19
N LEU A 66 18.73 3.55 -7.78
CA LEU A 66 17.82 2.78 -8.64
C LEU A 66 16.84 3.71 -9.33
N THR A 67 16.73 3.61 -10.64
CA THR A 67 15.64 4.16 -11.44
C THR A 67 14.88 3.01 -12.11
N LEU A 68 13.57 2.91 -11.85
CA LEU A 68 12.71 1.88 -12.43
C LEU A 68 11.55 2.52 -13.15
N ARG A 69 11.39 2.21 -14.44
CA ARG A 69 10.33 2.79 -15.30
C ARG A 69 10.31 4.33 -15.24
N GLY A 70 11.48 4.96 -15.20
CA GLY A 70 11.63 6.42 -15.11
C GLY A 70 11.43 7.01 -13.71
N LYS A 71 11.11 6.21 -12.70
CA LYS A 71 10.92 6.66 -11.31
C LYS A 71 12.19 6.38 -10.50
N LYS A 72 12.74 7.43 -9.87
CA LYS A 72 13.92 7.31 -8.99
C LYS A 72 13.52 6.68 -7.66
N LEU A 73 13.91 5.45 -7.41
CA LEU A 73 13.57 4.68 -6.22
C LEU A 73 14.68 4.67 -5.15
N GLY A 74 15.74 5.48 -5.33
CA GLY A 74 16.81 5.63 -4.35
C GLY A 74 17.68 4.38 -4.20
N ARG A 75 18.11 4.08 -2.97
CA ARG A 75 19.02 2.96 -2.68
C ARG A 75 18.26 1.64 -2.54
N LEU A 76 18.72 0.61 -3.24
CA LEU A 76 18.20 -0.76 -3.16
C LEU A 76 19.24 -1.70 -2.54
N GLU A 77 18.80 -2.54 -1.60
CA GLU A 77 19.58 -3.65 -1.06
C GLU A 77 18.77 -4.94 -1.12
N ILE A 78 19.37 -6.00 -1.69
CA ILE A 78 18.77 -7.33 -1.78
C ILE A 78 19.76 -8.35 -1.23
N ASP A 79 19.29 -9.18 -0.29
CA ASP A 79 19.95 -10.40 0.15
C ASP A 79 18.97 -11.56 -0.01
N ALA A 80 19.32 -12.56 -0.79
CA ALA A 80 18.46 -13.70 -1.04
C ALA A 80 19.29 -14.98 -1.25
N VAL A 81 18.78 -16.09 -0.73
CA VAL A 81 19.44 -17.38 -0.79
C VAL A 81 18.56 -18.44 -1.39
N ASN A 82 19.16 -19.36 -2.15
CA ASN A 82 18.48 -20.55 -2.62
C ASN A 82 18.75 -21.69 -1.62
N ARG A 83 17.70 -22.26 -1.04
CA ARG A 83 17.81 -23.32 -0.04
C ARG A 83 16.77 -24.41 -0.22
N VAL A 84 16.99 -25.55 0.42
CA VAL A 84 15.99 -26.59 0.57
C VAL A 84 15.10 -26.20 1.75
N GLY A 85 13.81 -26.02 1.48
CA GLY A 85 12.79 -25.72 2.50
C GLY A 85 12.41 -26.96 3.33
N THR A 86 11.51 -26.77 4.29
CA THR A 86 11.08 -27.78 5.28
C THR A 86 10.49 -29.04 4.63
N ASN A 87 9.93 -28.94 3.43
CA ASN A 87 9.29 -30.06 2.72
C ASN A 87 10.18 -30.64 1.60
N ALA A 88 11.51 -30.52 1.70
CA ALA A 88 12.48 -30.90 0.66
C ALA A 88 12.28 -30.18 -0.70
N VAL A 89 11.40 -29.20 -0.77
CA VAL A 89 11.18 -28.37 -1.95
C VAL A 89 12.19 -27.21 -1.92
N ARG A 90 12.84 -26.96 -3.05
CA ARG A 90 13.73 -25.80 -3.15
C ARG A 90 12.93 -24.50 -3.13
N GLU A 91 13.32 -23.59 -2.25
CA GLU A 91 12.77 -22.25 -2.15
C GLU A 91 13.87 -21.19 -2.35
N TRP A 92 13.50 -20.10 -2.96
CA TRP A 92 14.30 -18.90 -2.96
C TRP A 92 13.83 -17.97 -1.83
N ARG A 93 14.68 -17.80 -0.82
CA ARG A 93 14.37 -17.01 0.36
C ARG A 93 14.97 -15.62 0.26
N LEU A 94 14.14 -14.62 0.33
CA LEU A 94 14.47 -13.22 0.41
C LEU A 94 14.67 -12.85 1.89
N ASN A 95 15.94 -12.73 2.31
CA ASN A 95 16.26 -12.33 3.69
C ASN A 95 16.12 -10.82 3.88
N LYS A 96 16.45 -10.04 2.83
CA LYS A 96 16.40 -8.59 2.83
C LYS A 96 15.96 -8.08 1.46
N PHE A 97 15.02 -7.17 1.47
CA PHE A 97 14.69 -6.30 0.35
C PHE A 97 14.42 -4.91 0.93
N ASN A 98 15.38 -4.01 0.81
CA ASN A 98 15.26 -2.66 1.35
C ASN A 98 15.33 -1.66 0.21
N VAL A 99 14.39 -0.71 0.22
CA VAL A 99 14.40 0.46 -0.67
C VAL A 99 14.38 1.70 0.22
N THR A 100 15.39 2.54 0.09
CA THR A 100 15.53 3.76 0.89
C THR A 100 15.39 4.98 0.00
N LEU A 101 14.33 5.74 0.24
CA LEU A 101 13.98 7.00 -0.39
C LEU A 101 14.12 8.15 0.62
N PRO A 102 14.26 9.40 0.20
CA PRO A 102 14.18 10.54 1.12
C PRO A 102 12.87 10.56 1.93
N GLU A 103 11.75 10.29 1.30
CA GLU A 103 10.39 10.34 1.86
C GLU A 103 9.89 9.03 2.46
N ALA A 104 10.55 7.89 2.22
CA ALA A 104 10.11 6.60 2.75
C ALA A 104 11.24 5.57 2.83
N THR A 105 11.03 4.52 3.63
CA THR A 105 11.87 3.32 3.65
C THR A 105 10.99 2.10 3.62
N LEU A 106 11.17 1.27 2.59
CA LEU A 106 10.56 -0.04 2.48
C LEU A 106 11.56 -1.10 2.96
N THR A 107 11.14 -1.94 3.89
CA THR A 107 11.86 -3.16 4.29
C THR A 107 10.97 -4.35 4.08
N ALA A 108 11.48 -5.41 3.45
CA ALA A 108 10.72 -6.63 3.24
C ALA A 108 11.61 -7.86 3.34
N ASN A 109 10.98 -8.98 3.66
CA ASN A 109 11.54 -10.32 3.59
C ASN A 109 10.45 -11.31 3.16
N GLY A 110 10.84 -12.51 2.75
CA GLY A 110 9.86 -13.47 2.31
C GLY A 110 10.45 -14.68 1.62
N ASN A 111 9.64 -15.34 0.82
CA ASN A 111 10.08 -16.49 0.04
C ASN A 111 9.31 -16.59 -1.28
N TRP A 112 9.93 -17.27 -2.21
CA TRP A 112 9.33 -17.72 -3.45
C TRP A 112 9.57 -19.22 -3.59
N ALA A 113 8.51 -20.01 -3.58
CA ALA A 113 8.58 -21.44 -3.52
C ALA A 113 7.58 -22.11 -4.48
N ALA A 114 7.88 -23.34 -4.87
CA ALA A 114 6.93 -24.18 -5.60
C ALA A 114 5.85 -24.68 -4.64
N GLU A 115 4.58 -24.50 -5.01
CA GLU A 115 3.39 -24.98 -4.29
C GLU A 115 2.79 -26.23 -4.98
N GLY A 116 3.43 -26.68 -6.04
CA GLY A 116 3.06 -27.84 -6.86
C GLY A 116 3.89 -27.90 -8.14
N PRO A 117 3.60 -28.82 -9.05
CA PRO A 117 4.42 -29.04 -10.25
C PRO A 117 4.53 -27.83 -11.17
N ARG A 118 3.51 -26.96 -11.18
CA ARG A 118 3.45 -25.77 -12.06
C ARG A 118 3.06 -24.48 -11.34
N VAL A 119 2.76 -24.53 -10.05
CA VAL A 119 2.33 -23.37 -9.28
C VAL A 119 3.47 -22.91 -8.39
N ARG A 120 3.78 -21.65 -8.45
CA ARG A 120 4.74 -20.99 -7.57
C ARG A 120 4.04 -19.87 -6.85
N ARG A 121 4.41 -19.65 -5.61
CA ARG A 121 3.87 -18.60 -4.75
C ARG A 121 4.98 -17.75 -4.21
N THR A 122 4.78 -16.46 -4.29
CA THR A 122 5.56 -15.45 -3.56
C THR A 122 4.81 -15.06 -2.30
N GLN A 123 5.53 -14.97 -1.20
CA GLN A 123 5.04 -14.43 0.07
C GLN A 123 6.03 -13.40 0.58
N LEU A 124 5.54 -12.21 0.91
CA LEU A 124 6.33 -11.10 1.46
C LEU A 124 5.71 -10.60 2.75
N ASN A 125 6.57 -10.38 3.75
CA ASN A 125 6.30 -9.53 4.89
C ASN A 125 7.00 -8.19 4.62
N PHE A 126 6.31 -7.09 4.82
CA PHE A 126 6.86 -5.79 4.51
C PHE A 126 6.46 -4.74 5.53
N VAL A 127 7.31 -3.72 5.61
CA VAL A 127 7.08 -2.49 6.36
C VAL A 127 7.53 -1.32 5.47
N LEU A 128 6.61 -0.44 5.17
CA LEU A 128 6.86 0.84 4.53
C LEU A 128 6.73 1.94 5.59
N ALA A 129 7.84 2.45 6.05
CA ALA A 129 7.89 3.62 6.93
C ALA A 129 7.88 4.88 6.07
N ILE A 130 6.90 5.75 6.27
CA ILE A 130 6.62 6.92 5.44
C ILE A 130 6.94 8.18 6.26
N ARG A 131 7.79 9.04 5.73
CA ARG A 131 8.12 10.36 6.31
C ARG A 131 7.30 11.48 5.67
N ASP A 132 6.96 11.31 4.38
CA ASP A 132 6.07 12.21 3.64
C ASP A 132 5.30 11.40 2.59
N SER A 133 4.00 11.22 2.80
CA SER A 133 3.15 10.46 1.87
C SER A 133 2.84 11.24 0.59
N GLY A 134 2.83 12.56 0.63
CA GLY A 134 2.62 13.41 -0.54
C GLY A 134 3.78 13.29 -1.53
N ASP A 135 5.01 13.44 -1.03
CA ASP A 135 6.22 13.29 -1.85
C ASP A 135 6.38 11.85 -2.36
N LEU A 136 6.07 10.85 -1.52
CA LEU A 136 6.09 9.44 -1.93
C LEU A 136 5.11 9.18 -3.07
N LEU A 137 3.85 9.62 -2.97
CA LEU A 137 2.85 9.45 -4.02
C LEU A 137 3.24 10.21 -5.30
N THR A 138 3.79 11.41 -5.16
CA THR A 138 4.32 12.19 -6.29
C THR A 138 5.41 11.41 -7.04
N ARG A 139 6.37 10.82 -6.31
CA ARG A 139 7.42 9.97 -6.90
C ARG A 139 6.84 8.74 -7.57
N LEU A 140 5.83 8.14 -6.99
CA LEU A 140 5.14 6.97 -7.56
C LEU A 140 4.21 7.31 -8.73
N GLY A 141 4.04 8.60 -9.06
CA GLY A 141 3.31 9.07 -10.25
C GLY A 141 1.88 9.50 -9.98
N THR A 142 1.53 9.78 -8.73
CA THR A 142 0.23 10.33 -8.32
C THR A 142 0.44 11.68 -7.60
N PRO A 143 0.89 12.72 -8.33
CA PRO A 143 1.13 14.03 -7.73
C PRO A 143 -0.17 14.70 -7.30
N GLY A 144 -0.13 15.44 -6.20
CA GLY A 144 -1.28 16.27 -5.77
C GLY A 144 -2.44 15.50 -5.13
N ALA A 145 -2.29 14.20 -4.83
CA ALA A 145 -3.32 13.44 -4.12
C ALA A 145 -3.34 13.80 -2.62
N ILE A 146 -2.16 13.84 -2.00
CA ILE A 146 -1.97 14.14 -0.59
C ILE A 146 -0.80 15.13 -0.46
N ARG A 147 -0.83 15.94 0.59
CA ARG A 147 0.28 16.76 1.06
C ARG A 147 0.64 16.32 2.48
N TYR A 148 1.95 16.22 2.77
CA TYR A 148 2.46 15.72 4.04
C TYR A 148 2.00 14.29 4.34
N GLY A 149 1.84 13.96 5.61
CA GLY A 149 1.43 12.65 6.10
C GLY A 149 2.61 11.75 6.39
N GLU A 150 2.85 11.48 7.65
CA GLU A 150 3.87 10.55 8.14
C GLU A 150 3.22 9.30 8.70
N GLY A 151 3.88 8.15 8.60
CA GLY A 151 3.30 6.95 9.16
C GLY A 151 3.86 5.65 8.63
N ARG A 152 3.01 4.64 8.56
CA ARG A 152 3.43 3.27 8.29
C ARG A 152 2.34 2.48 7.57
N LEU A 153 2.76 1.70 6.60
CA LEU A 153 1.98 0.61 6.03
C LEU A 153 2.78 -0.67 6.21
N GLU A 154 2.20 -1.66 6.86
CA GLU A 154 2.87 -2.93 7.08
C GLU A 154 1.94 -4.10 6.85
N GLY A 155 2.49 -5.27 6.57
CA GLY A 155 1.67 -6.45 6.38
C GLY A 155 2.40 -7.64 5.80
N GLN A 156 1.59 -8.61 5.46
CA GLN A 156 1.98 -9.82 4.75
C GLN A 156 1.08 -10.00 3.54
N VAL A 157 1.68 -10.20 2.39
CA VAL A 157 0.96 -10.47 1.13
C VAL A 157 1.56 -11.67 0.44
N SER A 158 0.74 -12.41 -0.29
CA SER A 158 1.17 -13.53 -1.12
C SER A 158 0.41 -13.53 -2.44
N TRP A 159 1.04 -14.01 -3.49
CA TRP A 159 0.43 -14.17 -4.82
C TRP A 159 1.08 -15.32 -5.59
N GLN A 160 0.40 -15.79 -6.62
CA GLN A 160 0.98 -16.75 -7.56
C GLN A 160 1.91 -16.04 -8.53
N GLY A 161 3.09 -16.63 -8.77
CA GLY A 161 4.08 -16.08 -9.69
C GLY A 161 5.35 -15.63 -9.00
N SER A 162 6.15 -14.86 -9.73
CA SER A 162 7.46 -14.39 -9.31
C SER A 162 7.36 -13.19 -8.35
N PRO A 163 8.43 -12.93 -7.56
CA PRO A 163 8.42 -11.81 -6.60
C PRO A 163 8.40 -10.42 -7.23
N ILE A 164 8.71 -10.28 -8.52
CA ILE A 164 8.74 -8.97 -9.20
C ILE A 164 7.48 -8.66 -9.98
N THR A 165 6.62 -9.64 -10.22
CA THR A 165 5.36 -9.46 -10.96
C THR A 165 4.19 -9.72 -10.04
N LEU A 166 3.52 -8.65 -9.63
CA LEU A 166 2.33 -8.75 -8.79
C LEU A 166 1.17 -9.34 -9.60
N HIS A 167 0.65 -10.48 -9.15
CA HIS A 167 -0.54 -11.09 -9.72
C HIS A 167 -1.76 -10.78 -8.85
N TYR A 168 -2.42 -9.65 -9.11
CA TYR A 168 -3.51 -9.14 -8.29
C TYR A 168 -4.64 -10.15 -8.12
N ALA A 169 -5.02 -10.89 -9.16
CA ALA A 169 -6.13 -11.86 -9.10
C ALA A 169 -5.93 -13.00 -8.07
N SER A 170 -4.70 -13.35 -7.74
CA SER A 170 -4.39 -14.36 -6.72
C SER A 170 -3.83 -13.77 -5.43
N MET A 171 -3.78 -12.44 -5.34
CA MET A 171 -3.22 -11.75 -4.18
C MET A 171 -4.09 -11.97 -2.95
N SER A 172 -3.45 -12.37 -1.86
CA SER A 172 -4.10 -12.54 -0.56
C SER A 172 -3.16 -12.08 0.54
N GLY A 173 -3.72 -11.57 1.64
CA GLY A 173 -2.89 -11.08 2.74
C GLY A 173 -3.63 -10.21 3.73
N LYS A 174 -2.84 -9.58 4.60
CA LYS A 174 -3.32 -8.63 5.61
C LYS A 174 -2.35 -7.47 5.69
N MET A 175 -2.88 -6.27 5.83
CA MET A 175 -2.10 -5.05 5.96
C MET A 175 -2.73 -4.16 7.04
N ASN A 176 -1.88 -3.39 7.69
CA ASN A 176 -2.27 -2.32 8.61
C ASN A 176 -1.72 -1.00 8.07
N LEU A 177 -2.57 0.01 8.01
CA LEU A 177 -2.24 1.38 7.62
C LEU A 177 -2.39 2.30 8.82
N ALA A 178 -1.39 3.15 9.06
CA ALA A 178 -1.46 4.25 10.01
C ALA A 178 -0.67 5.44 9.46
N ILE A 179 -1.37 6.47 9.01
CA ILE A 179 -0.82 7.73 8.50
C ILE A 179 -1.34 8.87 9.36
N GLU A 180 -0.49 9.78 9.76
CA GLU A 180 -0.81 10.94 10.59
C GLU A 180 -0.48 12.25 9.89
N LYS A 181 -1.20 13.32 10.25
CA LYS A 181 -0.90 14.73 9.88
C LYS A 181 -0.78 14.98 8.39
N GLY A 182 -1.78 14.59 7.62
CA GLY A 182 -1.81 14.82 6.17
C GLY A 182 -2.97 15.68 5.72
N GLN A 183 -2.97 16.01 4.42
CA GLN A 183 -4.02 16.77 3.78
C GLN A 183 -4.32 16.19 2.40
N PHE A 184 -5.54 15.73 2.17
CA PHE A 184 -6.02 15.40 0.82
C PHE A 184 -6.20 16.67 0.01
N LEU A 185 -5.70 16.69 -1.24
CA LEU A 185 -5.82 17.82 -2.14
C LEU A 185 -6.94 17.60 -3.18
N LYS A 186 -7.53 18.67 -3.70
CA LYS A 186 -8.68 18.61 -4.62
C LYS A 186 -8.35 18.26 -6.08
N THR A 187 -7.12 17.93 -6.40
CA THR A 187 -6.61 17.93 -7.79
C THR A 187 -7.07 16.74 -8.65
N GLU A 188 -7.55 15.66 -8.07
CA GLU A 188 -7.98 14.47 -8.83
C GLU A 188 -9.51 14.36 -8.87
N PRO A 189 -10.16 14.16 -10.04
CA PRO A 189 -11.62 14.04 -10.13
C PRO A 189 -12.20 12.92 -9.26
N GLY A 190 -11.53 11.77 -9.14
CA GLY A 190 -11.95 10.67 -8.28
C GLY A 190 -11.79 10.98 -6.79
N ALA A 191 -10.64 11.51 -6.38
CA ALA A 191 -10.40 11.94 -5.01
C ALA A 191 -11.32 13.11 -4.60
N ALA A 192 -11.58 14.06 -5.50
CA ALA A 192 -12.51 15.16 -5.26
C ALA A 192 -13.96 14.68 -5.04
N ARG A 193 -14.40 13.62 -5.72
CA ARG A 193 -15.71 13.01 -5.47
C ARG A 193 -15.78 12.30 -4.12
N LEU A 194 -14.74 11.58 -3.72
CA LEU A 194 -14.65 10.98 -2.39
C LEU A 194 -14.59 12.06 -1.30
N LEU A 195 -13.86 13.14 -1.52
CA LEU A 195 -13.83 14.30 -0.62
C LEU A 195 -15.16 15.05 -0.60
N GLY A 196 -15.94 15.01 -1.69
CA GLY A 196 -17.30 15.54 -1.75
C GLY A 196 -18.25 14.87 -0.76
N VAL A 197 -18.01 13.60 -0.40
CA VAL A 197 -18.74 12.90 0.68
C VAL A 197 -18.46 13.52 2.04
N LEU A 198 -17.23 13.95 2.24
CA LEU A 198 -16.79 14.63 3.47
C LEU A 198 -17.17 16.11 3.47
N ASN A 199 -17.61 16.64 2.32
CA ASN A 199 -18.09 18.00 2.18
C ASN A 199 -19.51 18.08 2.75
N LEU A 200 -19.64 18.60 3.97
CA LEU A 200 -20.82 18.66 4.79
C LEU A 200 -21.97 19.54 4.19
N GLN A 201 -21.93 19.93 2.92
CA GLN A 201 -23.02 20.64 2.24
C GLN A 201 -24.35 19.87 2.21
N ALA A 202 -24.33 18.58 2.54
CA ALA A 202 -25.54 17.76 2.68
C ALA A 202 -26.17 17.79 4.08
N LEU A 203 -25.58 18.51 5.05
CA LEU A 203 -26.22 18.71 6.35
C LEU A 203 -27.41 19.66 6.22
N PRO A 204 -28.50 19.39 6.94
CA PRO A 204 -29.69 20.28 6.92
C PRO A 204 -29.25 21.71 7.20
N ARG A 205 -29.78 22.67 6.41
CA ARG A 205 -29.50 24.12 6.46
C ARG A 205 -29.68 24.83 7.83
N ARG A 206 -29.97 24.09 8.89
CA ARG A 206 -30.15 24.61 10.25
C ARG A 206 -28.91 24.65 11.11
N LEU A 207 -27.77 24.08 10.63
CA LEU A 207 -26.45 24.27 11.23
C LEU A 207 -25.61 25.04 10.22
N THR A 208 -25.87 26.34 10.10
CA THR A 208 -25.17 27.27 9.22
C THR A 208 -23.80 27.62 9.76
N LEU A 209 -22.90 26.64 9.79
CA LEU A 209 -21.47 26.92 9.70
C LEU A 209 -21.13 26.73 8.22
N ASP A 210 -20.75 27.82 7.57
CA ASP A 210 -20.31 27.79 6.18
C ASP A 210 -18.92 27.13 6.11
N PHE A 211 -18.94 25.82 5.83
CA PHE A 211 -17.70 25.02 5.73
C PHE A 211 -17.10 25.03 4.31
N SER A 212 -17.69 25.78 3.36
CA SER A 212 -17.20 25.84 1.98
C SER A 212 -15.76 26.30 1.90
N ASP A 213 -15.36 27.24 2.76
CA ASP A 213 -14.00 27.79 2.82
C ASP A 213 -13.00 26.86 3.49
N LEU A 214 -13.45 25.99 4.42
CA LEU A 214 -12.58 25.02 5.11
C LEU A 214 -12.12 23.88 4.18
N PHE A 215 -12.83 23.62 3.09
CA PHE A 215 -12.51 22.59 2.10
C PHE A 215 -12.01 23.16 0.77
N SER A 216 -11.86 24.48 0.67
CA SER A 216 -11.33 25.15 -0.54
C SER A 216 -9.95 24.62 -0.89
N ASP A 217 -9.10 24.36 0.10
CA ASP A 217 -7.71 23.90 -0.04
C ASP A 217 -7.53 22.37 0.14
N GLY A 218 -8.62 21.60 0.22
CA GLY A 218 -8.59 20.16 0.47
C GLY A 218 -9.02 19.78 1.90
N PHE A 219 -8.83 18.52 2.30
CA PHE A 219 -9.25 17.99 3.59
C PHE A 219 -8.04 17.59 4.44
N ALA A 220 -7.75 18.37 5.48
CA ALA A 220 -6.71 18.02 6.45
C ALA A 220 -7.20 16.94 7.41
N PHE A 221 -6.33 15.98 7.72
CA PHE A 221 -6.63 14.90 8.66
C PHE A 221 -5.53 14.76 9.71
N ASP A 222 -5.95 14.43 10.94
CA ASP A 222 -5.05 14.09 12.04
C ASP A 222 -4.48 12.69 11.83
N PHE A 223 -5.33 11.75 11.40
CA PHE A 223 -4.89 10.40 11.03
C PHE A 223 -5.85 9.71 10.05
N VAL A 224 -5.28 8.74 9.33
CA VAL A 224 -5.98 7.67 8.60
C VAL A 224 -5.38 6.35 9.06
N ARG A 225 -6.19 5.44 9.60
CA ARG A 225 -5.71 4.15 10.10
C ARG A 225 -6.76 3.05 9.95
N GLY A 226 -6.30 1.82 9.83
CA GLY A 226 -7.17 0.65 9.77
C GLY A 226 -6.46 -0.58 9.23
N ASP A 227 -7.20 -1.68 9.23
CA ASP A 227 -6.74 -2.97 8.73
C ASP A 227 -7.40 -3.26 7.37
N VAL A 228 -6.61 -3.88 6.48
CA VAL A 228 -7.09 -4.35 5.18
C VAL A 228 -6.75 -5.83 5.05
N ARG A 229 -7.74 -6.65 4.76
CA ARG A 229 -7.58 -8.04 4.35
C ARG A 229 -7.76 -8.13 2.85
N ILE A 230 -6.85 -8.79 2.17
CA ILE A 230 -6.98 -9.10 0.74
C ILE A 230 -7.25 -10.59 0.60
N ASP A 231 -8.23 -10.94 -0.22
CA ASP A 231 -8.57 -12.32 -0.54
C ASP A 231 -8.86 -12.45 -2.04
N GLN A 232 -8.01 -13.20 -2.75
CA GLN A 232 -8.11 -13.43 -4.20
C GLN A 232 -8.32 -12.10 -4.99
N GLY A 233 -7.50 -11.10 -4.68
CA GLY A 233 -7.53 -9.79 -5.37
C GLY A 233 -8.62 -8.84 -4.92
N VAL A 234 -9.44 -9.21 -3.95
CA VAL A 234 -10.43 -8.30 -3.35
C VAL A 234 -9.95 -7.86 -1.97
N ALA A 235 -9.77 -6.56 -1.79
CA ALA A 235 -9.42 -5.95 -0.52
C ALA A 235 -10.68 -5.63 0.30
N PHE A 236 -10.66 -5.94 1.59
CA PHE A 236 -11.75 -5.72 2.53
C PHE A 236 -11.25 -4.94 3.74
N THR A 237 -12.04 -4.00 4.20
CA THR A 237 -11.85 -3.34 5.49
C THR A 237 -13.19 -3.22 6.22
N ASN A 238 -13.15 -3.21 7.54
CA ASN A 238 -14.31 -2.98 8.39
C ASN A 238 -14.01 -2.04 9.57
N ASN A 239 -12.84 -1.41 9.55
CA ASN A 239 -12.36 -0.56 10.64
C ASN A 239 -11.47 0.60 10.16
N LEU A 240 -11.54 0.97 8.87
CA LEU A 240 -10.77 2.10 8.37
C LEU A 240 -11.37 3.39 8.93
N GLN A 241 -10.53 4.14 9.64
CA GLN A 241 -10.88 5.39 10.31
C GLN A 241 -10.07 6.54 9.72
N MET A 242 -10.73 7.65 9.51
CA MET A 242 -10.07 8.92 9.23
C MET A 242 -10.60 9.98 10.21
N LYS A 243 -9.70 10.71 10.84
CA LYS A 243 -10.06 11.87 11.67
C LYS A 243 -9.56 13.13 10.98
N GLY A 244 -10.46 14.03 10.68
CA GLY A 244 -10.15 15.39 10.24
C GLY A 244 -10.41 16.41 11.35
N VAL A 245 -10.17 17.68 11.04
CA VAL A 245 -10.32 18.79 11.99
C VAL A 245 -11.78 19.03 12.39
N VAL A 246 -12.70 18.83 11.45
CA VAL A 246 -14.16 19.16 11.63
C VAL A 246 -15.05 17.94 11.60
N ALA A 247 -14.57 16.81 11.12
CA ALA A 247 -15.32 15.57 11.03
C ALA A 247 -14.39 14.37 10.98
N GLY A 248 -14.91 13.21 11.36
CA GLY A 248 -14.29 11.94 11.09
C GLY A 248 -15.09 11.13 10.09
N ALA A 249 -14.42 10.20 9.44
CA ALA A 249 -15.04 9.21 8.57
C ALA A 249 -14.68 7.80 9.03
N LEU A 250 -15.68 6.93 9.00
CA LEU A 250 -15.55 5.50 9.29
C LEU A 250 -15.94 4.77 8.01
N ILE A 251 -15.07 3.86 7.55
CA ILE A 251 -15.19 3.24 6.24
C ILE A 251 -15.15 1.73 6.39
N GLU A 252 -16.12 1.05 5.80
CA GLU A 252 -16.14 -0.40 5.65
C GLU A 252 -16.53 -0.78 4.21
N GLY A 253 -16.12 -1.97 3.77
CA GLY A 253 -16.49 -2.49 2.47
C GLY A 253 -15.34 -3.17 1.75
N SER A 254 -15.40 -3.17 0.42
CA SER A 254 -14.45 -3.88 -0.43
C SER A 254 -14.04 -3.09 -1.66
N ALA A 255 -12.83 -3.43 -2.18
CA ALA A 255 -12.30 -2.95 -3.44
C ALA A 255 -11.71 -4.12 -4.23
N ASP A 256 -12.11 -4.28 -5.49
CA ASP A 256 -11.56 -5.28 -6.42
C ASP A 256 -10.33 -4.66 -7.12
N LEU A 257 -9.16 -5.21 -6.83
CA LEU A 257 -7.87 -4.71 -7.34
C LEU A 257 -7.65 -5.03 -8.82
N VAL A 258 -8.39 -6.01 -9.36
CA VAL A 258 -8.29 -6.43 -10.77
C VAL A 258 -9.22 -5.59 -11.64
N ARG A 259 -10.44 -5.37 -11.15
CA ARG A 259 -11.48 -4.61 -11.87
C ARG A 259 -11.42 -3.12 -11.61
N GLU A 260 -10.57 -2.69 -10.65
CA GLU A 260 -10.47 -1.31 -10.18
C GLU A 260 -11.83 -0.73 -9.80
N THR A 261 -12.62 -1.51 -9.04
CA THR A 261 -13.95 -1.12 -8.57
C THR A 261 -14.01 -1.15 -7.06
N GLN A 262 -14.96 -0.39 -6.47
CA GLN A 262 -15.18 -0.40 -5.03
C GLN A 262 -16.66 -0.51 -4.68
N LYS A 263 -16.91 -0.98 -3.48
CA LYS A 263 -18.21 -0.95 -2.80
C LYS A 263 -17.97 -0.66 -1.33
N LEU A 264 -18.11 0.61 -0.95
CA LEU A 264 -17.79 1.10 0.38
C LEU A 264 -19.02 1.74 1.01
N LYS A 265 -19.14 1.55 2.31
CA LYS A 265 -20.00 2.31 3.19
C LYS A 265 -19.14 3.30 3.95
N VAL A 266 -19.49 4.58 3.89
CA VAL A 266 -18.79 5.67 4.55
C VAL A 266 -19.74 6.37 5.50
N VAL A 267 -19.38 6.41 6.77
CA VAL A 267 -20.14 7.10 7.81
C VAL A 267 -19.35 8.32 8.26
N VAL A 268 -19.89 9.49 8.00
CA VAL A 268 -19.30 10.78 8.38
C VAL A 268 -19.96 11.26 9.65
N VAL A 269 -19.14 11.54 10.66
CA VAL A 269 -19.57 12.04 11.97
C VAL A 269 -18.92 13.39 12.21
N PRO A 270 -19.70 14.48 12.35
CA PRO A 270 -19.15 15.80 12.62
C PRO A 270 -18.56 15.89 14.04
N GLU A 271 -17.50 16.65 14.21
CA GLU A 271 -16.91 16.94 15.52
C GLU A 271 -17.65 18.13 16.16
N ILE A 272 -18.69 17.82 16.94
CA ILE A 272 -19.53 18.86 17.57
C ILE A 272 -19.00 19.23 18.96
N ASN A 273 -18.31 18.32 19.66
CA ASN A 273 -17.75 18.53 21.01
C ASN A 273 -16.69 17.48 21.37
N ALA A 274 -16.03 17.69 22.51
CA ALA A 274 -15.00 16.76 23.01
C ALA A 274 -15.48 15.31 23.20
N GLY A 275 -16.79 15.10 23.38
CA GLY A 275 -17.37 13.77 23.49
C GLY A 275 -17.48 13.04 22.15
N THR A 276 -17.59 13.76 21.02
CA THR A 276 -17.52 13.19 19.67
C THR A 276 -16.07 12.92 19.26
N ALA A 277 -15.12 13.78 19.67
CA ALA A 277 -13.71 13.55 19.44
C ALA A 277 -13.24 12.22 20.04
N ALA A 278 -13.70 11.84 21.22
CA ALA A 278 -13.36 10.58 21.87
C ALA A 278 -13.77 9.33 21.07
N LEU A 279 -14.76 9.43 20.19
CA LEU A 279 -15.24 8.32 19.34
C LEU A 279 -14.22 7.96 18.24
N TYR A 280 -13.39 8.90 17.82
CA TYR A 280 -12.39 8.65 16.79
C TYR A 280 -11.06 8.19 17.36
N VAL A 281 -10.80 8.50 18.64
CA VAL A 281 -9.56 8.10 19.30
C VAL A 281 -9.55 6.61 19.61
N ALA A 282 -10.72 6.01 19.88
CA ALA A 282 -10.83 4.57 20.10
C ALA A 282 -10.53 3.79 18.80
N THR A 283 -9.58 2.87 18.87
CA THR A 283 -9.31 1.95 17.76
C THR A 283 -10.47 0.97 17.63
N ILE A 284 -11.10 0.91 16.44
CA ILE A 284 -12.15 -0.07 16.17
C ILE A 284 -11.51 -1.44 16.04
N ASN A 285 -11.92 -2.37 16.91
CA ASN A 285 -11.45 -3.75 16.82
C ASN A 285 -11.99 -4.39 15.53
N PRO A 286 -11.15 -4.90 14.64
CA PRO A 286 -11.57 -5.52 13.39
C PRO A 286 -12.47 -6.76 13.58
N LEU A 287 -12.46 -7.39 14.77
CA LEU A 287 -13.36 -8.51 15.09
C LEU A 287 -14.80 -8.05 15.32
N ILE A 288 -15.00 -6.80 15.76
CA ILE A 288 -16.33 -6.22 16.02
C ILE A 288 -16.86 -5.53 14.76
N GLY A 289 -15.96 -4.85 14.02
CA GLY A 289 -16.29 -4.08 12.83
C GLY A 289 -17.03 -2.78 13.08
N LEU A 290 -17.17 -2.00 12.03
CA LEU A 290 -17.78 -0.68 12.06
C LEU A 290 -19.28 -0.74 12.40
N THR A 291 -20.03 -1.66 11.81
CA THR A 291 -21.48 -1.77 12.00
C THR A 291 -21.85 -1.99 13.47
N SER A 292 -21.15 -2.89 14.18
CA SER A 292 -21.39 -3.13 15.61
C SER A 292 -20.92 -1.96 16.46
N TYR A 293 -19.82 -1.31 16.10
CA TYR A 293 -19.31 -0.12 16.76
C TYR A 293 -20.33 1.04 16.66
N LEU A 294 -20.87 1.29 15.47
CA LEU A 294 -21.87 2.32 15.22
C LEU A 294 -23.20 2.02 15.97
N ALA A 295 -23.62 0.75 16.02
CA ALA A 295 -24.81 0.37 16.77
C ALA A 295 -24.66 0.71 18.26
N GLN A 296 -23.52 0.40 18.87
CA GLN A 296 -23.23 0.75 20.26
C GLN A 296 -23.18 2.27 20.46
N MET A 297 -22.56 3.00 19.52
CA MET A 297 -22.44 4.45 19.58
C MET A 297 -23.79 5.14 19.49
N VAL A 298 -24.66 4.72 18.56
CA VAL A 298 -26.02 5.27 18.35
C VAL A 298 -26.92 5.01 19.56
N LEU A 299 -26.81 3.83 20.17
CA LEU A 299 -27.57 3.50 21.38
C LEU A 299 -27.16 4.35 22.59
N SER A 300 -25.88 4.76 22.66
CA SER A 300 -25.34 5.48 23.80
C SER A 300 -25.43 7.01 23.70
N LYS A 301 -25.57 7.59 22.47
CA LYS A 301 -25.50 9.05 22.26
C LYS A 301 -26.44 9.55 21.16
N PRO A 302 -27.71 9.84 21.48
CA PRO A 302 -28.70 10.24 20.47
C PRO A 302 -28.38 11.54 19.71
N LEU A 303 -27.61 12.47 20.30
CA LEU A 303 -27.18 13.70 19.63
C LEU A 303 -26.17 13.44 18.47
N VAL A 304 -25.38 12.38 18.56
CA VAL A 304 -24.44 11.99 17.50
C VAL A 304 -25.20 11.48 16.28
N ARG A 305 -26.31 10.75 16.50
CA ARG A 305 -27.17 10.24 15.42
C ARG A 305 -27.73 11.36 14.55
N ALA A 306 -28.13 12.48 15.14
CA ALA A 306 -28.74 13.60 14.41
C ALA A 306 -27.77 14.31 13.44
N GLY A 307 -26.47 14.24 13.68
CA GLY A 307 -25.44 14.85 12.83
C GLY A 307 -24.70 13.88 11.90
N THR A 308 -24.90 12.58 12.07
CA THR A 308 -24.22 11.55 11.27
C THR A 308 -24.86 11.41 9.89
N SER A 309 -24.01 11.33 8.85
CA SER A 309 -24.43 11.05 7.47
C SER A 309 -23.80 9.77 6.98
N GLU A 310 -24.59 8.93 6.31
CA GLU A 310 -24.15 7.69 5.71
C GLU A 310 -24.15 7.82 4.19
N PHE A 311 -23.08 7.29 3.57
CA PHE A 311 -22.91 7.30 2.12
C PHE A 311 -22.51 5.92 1.63
N GLN A 312 -23.00 5.56 0.47
CA GLN A 312 -22.53 4.43 -0.30
C GLN A 312 -21.66 4.93 -1.44
N VAL A 313 -20.46 4.34 -1.58
CA VAL A 313 -19.52 4.63 -2.66
C VAL A 313 -19.31 3.37 -3.48
N ASP A 314 -19.71 3.39 -4.74
CA ASP A 314 -19.55 2.30 -5.69
C ASP A 314 -18.99 2.79 -7.03
N GLY A 315 -18.90 1.91 -8.04
CA GLY A 315 -18.35 2.24 -9.35
C GLY A 315 -16.88 1.92 -9.49
N THR A 316 -16.23 2.52 -10.49
CA THR A 316 -14.79 2.35 -10.74
C THR A 316 -13.96 3.37 -9.97
N TRP A 317 -12.65 3.11 -9.83
CA TRP A 317 -11.73 4.09 -9.21
C TRP A 317 -11.65 5.39 -10.00
N ALA A 318 -11.76 5.30 -11.33
CA ALA A 318 -11.76 6.47 -12.20
C ALA A 318 -13.08 7.26 -12.15
N ASP A 319 -14.22 6.58 -11.90
CA ASP A 319 -15.56 7.20 -11.82
C ASP A 319 -16.37 6.65 -10.63
N PRO A 320 -16.02 7.05 -9.40
CA PRO A 320 -16.73 6.64 -8.20
C PRO A 320 -18.11 7.32 -8.15
N ARG A 321 -19.16 6.53 -7.85
CA ARG A 321 -20.51 7.04 -7.57
C ARG A 321 -20.71 7.11 -6.09
N VAL A 322 -21.17 8.26 -5.62
CA VAL A 322 -21.45 8.54 -4.21
C VAL A 322 -22.92 8.80 -4.05
N THR A 323 -23.59 7.99 -3.23
CA THR A 323 -25.03 8.11 -2.93
C THR A 323 -25.20 8.26 -1.43
N LYS A 324 -25.93 9.29 -0.99
CA LYS A 324 -26.32 9.43 0.41
C LYS A 324 -27.40 8.41 0.73
N VAL A 325 -27.23 7.72 1.85
CA VAL A 325 -28.24 6.81 2.39
C VAL A 325 -29.06 7.58 3.41
N ASP A 326 -30.37 7.67 3.19
CA ASP A 326 -31.32 8.39 4.07
C ASP A 326 -31.71 7.55 5.30
#